data_b13c776950a75fb2134a0283f7600d22
#
_entry.id   b13c776950a75fb2134a0283f7600d22
#
_cell.length_a   1.000
_cell.length_b   1.000
_cell.length_c   1.000
_cell.angle_alpha   90.00
_cell.angle_beta   90.00
_cell.angle_gamma   90.00
#
_symmetry.space_group_name_H-M   'P 1'
#
loop_
_entity.id
_entity.type
_entity.pdbx_description
1 polymer ?
#
loop_
_entity_poly.entity_id
_entity_poly.type
_entity_poly.pdbx_seq_one_letter_code
_entity_poly.pdbx_strand_id
1 'polypeptide(L)'
;MRNPLYRQQANPTRQVFPRKDNPQNPSPPEPSSDVFPYVFTSYRLTEHHTAGGMSRGLPYLAELQPAMFCEVSPRLAAERGLTNGGWATIVTTRSAIEARVLVTPRMRSLRIGDRYVEQVGLPYHWGGNGLTTRDSQNDLVNITLDPNVYIQGKVGTCDVRPGRRPRGPDLVAFVEAYRRRAHG
;
A
#
# COMPACT_ATOMS: atom_id res chain seq x y z
N MET A 1 11.78 7.94 -16.73
CA MET A 1 11.90 6.54 -17.22
C MET A 1 11.75 6.55 -18.73
N ARG A 2 12.66 5.93 -19.46
CA ARG A 2 12.54 5.81 -20.92
C ARG A 2 11.57 4.67 -21.25
N ASN A 3 10.64 4.90 -22.17
CA ASN A 3 9.82 3.83 -22.70
C ASN A 3 10.57 3.11 -23.83
N PRO A 4 10.97 1.85 -23.67
CA PRO A 4 11.77 1.13 -24.67
C PRO A 4 11.00 0.85 -25.96
N LEU A 5 9.66 0.75 -25.89
CA LEU A 5 8.83 0.44 -27.06
C LEU A 5 8.68 1.64 -28.00
N TYR A 6 8.56 2.83 -27.43
CA TYR A 6 8.30 4.05 -28.20
C TYR A 6 9.50 4.98 -28.30
N ARG A 7 10.67 4.59 -27.79
CA ARG A 7 11.91 5.41 -27.78
C ARG A 7 11.73 6.80 -27.15
N GLN A 8 10.76 6.96 -26.27
CA GLN A 8 10.49 8.25 -25.63
C GLN A 8 11.56 8.57 -24.58
N GLN A 9 12.03 9.83 -24.58
CA GLN A 9 13.07 10.30 -23.66
C GLN A 9 12.52 10.59 -22.27
N ALA A 10 11.23 10.92 -22.14
CA ALA A 10 10.56 11.25 -20.90
C ALA A 10 9.21 10.52 -20.79
N ASN A 11 8.72 10.37 -19.55
CA ASN A 11 7.39 9.86 -19.32
C ASN A 11 6.35 10.96 -19.65
N PRO A 12 5.52 10.79 -20.71
CA PRO A 12 4.57 11.81 -21.12
C PRO A 12 3.50 12.10 -20.07
N THR A 13 3.24 11.15 -19.16
CA THR A 13 2.22 11.30 -18.13
C THR A 13 2.52 12.43 -17.14
N ARG A 14 3.80 12.74 -16.88
CA ARG A 14 4.19 13.84 -16.01
C ARG A 14 3.85 15.22 -16.57
N GLN A 15 3.75 15.32 -17.88
CA GLN A 15 3.47 16.60 -18.56
C GLN A 15 1.98 16.84 -18.79
N VAL A 16 1.21 15.77 -18.99
CA VAL A 16 -0.19 15.86 -19.41
C VAL A 16 -1.15 15.99 -18.23
N PHE A 17 -0.87 15.33 -17.10
CA PHE A 17 -1.74 15.33 -15.94
C PHE A 17 -0.94 15.55 -14.64
N PRO A 18 -0.67 16.81 -14.29
CA PRO A 18 -0.12 17.11 -12.98
C PRO A 18 -1.02 16.59 -11.87
N ARG A 19 -0.44 15.92 -10.89
CA ARG A 19 -1.17 15.30 -9.77
C ARG A 19 -2.09 16.30 -9.04
N LYS A 20 -1.67 17.53 -8.91
CA LYS A 20 -2.41 18.62 -8.26
C LYS A 20 -3.72 19.00 -8.96
N ASP A 21 -3.86 18.64 -10.23
CA ASP A 21 -5.00 19.06 -11.06
C ASP A 21 -6.12 18.00 -11.11
N ASN A 22 -6.02 16.94 -10.31
CA ASN A 22 -7.07 15.94 -10.22
C ASN A 22 -8.16 16.39 -9.22
N PRO A 23 -9.35 16.84 -9.68
CA PRO A 23 -10.39 17.36 -8.80
C PRO A 23 -11.03 16.31 -7.90
N GLN A 24 -10.92 15.02 -8.27
CA GLN A 24 -11.44 13.90 -7.48
C GLN A 24 -10.45 13.41 -6.42
N ASN A 25 -9.23 13.87 -6.51
CA ASN A 25 -8.19 13.62 -5.53
C ASN A 25 -7.42 14.92 -5.28
N PRO A 26 -8.01 15.84 -4.53
CA PRO A 26 -7.36 17.11 -4.17
C PRO A 26 -6.21 16.84 -3.18
N SER A 27 -5.34 15.92 -3.54
CA SER A 27 -4.18 15.61 -2.72
C SER A 27 -3.30 16.84 -2.68
N PRO A 28 -2.88 17.21 -1.49
CA PRO A 28 -1.88 18.23 -1.32
C PRO A 28 -0.58 17.84 -2.04
N PRO A 29 0.34 18.78 -2.20
CA PRO A 29 1.65 18.55 -2.80
C PRO A 29 2.33 17.32 -2.19
N GLU A 30 3.29 16.75 -2.87
CA GLU A 30 4.01 15.53 -2.54
C GLU A 30 4.14 15.30 -1.02
N PRO A 31 3.58 14.22 -0.46
CA PRO A 31 3.68 13.95 0.97
C PRO A 31 5.15 13.77 1.36
N SER A 32 5.52 14.29 2.51
CA SER A 32 6.89 14.19 3.02
C SER A 32 7.34 12.73 3.12
N SER A 33 8.50 12.43 2.53
CA SER A 33 9.13 11.10 2.66
C SER A 33 9.59 10.79 4.08
N ASP A 34 9.70 11.80 4.94
CA ASP A 34 10.05 11.62 6.36
C ASP A 34 8.85 11.07 7.16
N VAL A 35 7.65 11.36 6.70
CA VAL A 35 6.40 10.88 7.31
C VAL A 35 5.94 9.56 6.70
N PHE A 36 6.15 9.38 5.39
CA PHE A 36 5.80 8.16 4.65
C PHE A 36 7.04 7.56 3.97
N PRO A 37 7.99 7.01 4.76
CA PRO A 37 9.32 6.66 4.24
C PRO A 37 9.39 5.37 3.43
N TYR A 38 8.34 4.56 3.45
CA TYR A 38 8.31 3.25 2.81
C TYR A 38 7.43 3.24 1.56
N VAL A 39 7.67 2.27 0.69
CA VAL A 39 6.83 2.02 -0.48
C VAL A 39 5.96 0.81 -0.20
N PHE A 40 4.64 0.95 -0.33
CA PHE A 40 3.77 -0.23 -0.40
C PHE A 40 3.54 -0.64 -1.85
N THR A 41 3.45 -1.93 -2.08
CA THR A 41 3.12 -2.54 -3.36
C THR A 41 2.10 -3.65 -3.18
N SER A 42 1.39 -4.01 -4.23
CA SER A 42 0.43 -5.11 -4.20
C SER A 42 0.81 -6.23 -5.15
N TYR A 43 0.45 -7.45 -4.77
CA TYR A 43 0.68 -8.66 -5.56
C TYR A 43 -0.48 -9.65 -5.43
N ARG A 44 -0.49 -10.63 -6.33
CA ARG A 44 -1.49 -11.70 -6.34
C ARG A 44 -1.04 -12.85 -5.44
N LEU A 45 -2.02 -13.53 -4.87
CA LEU A 45 -1.82 -14.81 -4.19
C LEU A 45 -2.19 -15.95 -5.12
N THR A 46 -1.59 -17.11 -4.90
CA THR A 46 -1.94 -18.34 -5.62
C THR A 46 -3.25 -18.94 -5.12
N GLU A 47 -3.55 -18.75 -3.85
CA GLU A 47 -4.74 -19.26 -3.17
C GLU A 47 -6.02 -18.51 -3.54
N HIS A 48 -5.88 -17.24 -3.95
CA HIS A 48 -7.04 -16.41 -4.25
C HIS A 48 -6.97 -15.78 -5.64
N HIS A 49 -8.06 -15.94 -6.40
CA HIS A 49 -8.17 -15.33 -7.72
C HIS A 49 -8.31 -13.81 -7.62
N THR A 50 -7.43 -13.07 -8.27
CA THR A 50 -7.39 -11.60 -8.32
C THR A 50 -7.53 -10.95 -6.92
N ALA A 51 -8.66 -10.30 -6.65
CA ALA A 51 -8.98 -9.68 -5.36
C ALA A 51 -9.52 -10.68 -4.32
N GLY A 52 -9.68 -11.94 -4.69
CA GLY A 52 -10.20 -12.98 -3.82
C GLY A 52 -11.71 -12.93 -3.59
N GLY A 53 -12.45 -12.05 -4.26
CA GLY A 53 -13.89 -11.88 -4.03
C GLY A 53 -14.71 -13.15 -4.24
N MET A 54 -14.34 -13.97 -5.23
CA MET A 54 -14.97 -15.27 -5.48
C MET A 54 -14.33 -16.39 -4.66
N SER A 55 -13.02 -16.45 -4.62
CA SER A 55 -12.29 -17.58 -4.01
C SER A 55 -12.35 -17.58 -2.48
N ARG A 56 -12.49 -16.44 -1.83
CA ARG A 56 -12.69 -16.37 -0.37
C ARG A 56 -14.06 -16.87 0.10
N GLY A 57 -14.99 -17.12 -0.81
CA GLY A 57 -16.23 -17.85 -0.53
C GLY A 57 -16.08 -19.37 -0.49
N LEU A 58 -14.92 -19.91 -0.90
CA LEU A 58 -14.64 -21.35 -0.92
C LEU A 58 -13.92 -21.75 0.37
N PRO A 59 -14.50 -22.66 1.19
CA PRO A 59 -13.95 -22.97 2.53
C PRO A 59 -12.49 -23.40 2.51
N TYR A 60 -12.10 -24.30 1.64
CA TYR A 60 -10.74 -24.82 1.57
C TYR A 60 -9.71 -23.75 1.13
N LEU A 61 -10.07 -22.82 0.26
CA LEU A 61 -9.18 -21.71 -0.11
C LEU A 61 -9.09 -20.66 1.01
N ALA A 62 -10.19 -20.42 1.70
CA ALA A 62 -10.21 -19.54 2.87
C ALA A 62 -9.41 -20.14 4.03
N GLU A 63 -9.36 -21.47 4.17
CA GLU A 63 -8.54 -22.17 5.16
C GLU A 63 -7.05 -22.07 4.82
N LEU A 64 -6.68 -22.25 3.54
CA LEU A 64 -5.29 -22.10 3.08
C LEU A 64 -4.73 -20.69 3.28
N GLN A 65 -5.54 -19.67 3.04
CA GLN A 65 -5.13 -18.27 3.22
C GLN A 65 -6.25 -17.48 3.91
N PRO A 66 -6.34 -17.56 5.26
CA PRO A 66 -7.48 -17.03 6.00
C PRO A 66 -7.39 -15.52 6.33
N ALA A 67 -6.23 -14.91 6.21
CA ALA A 67 -6.04 -13.54 6.66
C ALA A 67 -5.22 -12.70 5.70
N MET A 68 -5.60 -11.43 5.57
CA MET A 68 -4.73 -10.44 4.97
C MET A 68 -3.45 -10.29 5.80
N PHE A 69 -2.33 -10.18 5.12
CA PHE A 69 -1.04 -9.98 5.73
C PHE A 69 -0.24 -8.89 5.00
N CYS A 70 0.81 -8.42 5.63
CA CYS A 70 1.80 -7.56 5.00
C CYS A 70 3.16 -8.23 5.08
N GLU A 71 3.86 -8.30 3.96
CA GLU A 71 5.23 -8.78 3.90
C GLU A 71 6.20 -7.62 4.12
N VAL A 72 7.16 -7.83 5.01
CA VAL A 72 8.22 -6.87 5.31
C VAL A 72 9.57 -7.58 5.37
N SER A 73 10.64 -6.84 5.07
CA SER A 73 12.00 -7.35 5.24
C SER A 73 12.34 -7.53 6.72
N PRO A 74 13.32 -8.40 7.07
CA PRO A 74 13.84 -8.48 8.43
C PRO A 74 14.39 -7.14 8.93
N ARG A 75 14.97 -6.34 8.03
CA ARG A 75 15.47 -5.01 8.34
C ARG A 75 14.34 -4.06 8.74
N LEU A 76 13.29 -3.97 7.93
CA LEU A 76 12.13 -3.14 8.24
C LEU A 76 11.45 -3.59 9.53
N ALA A 77 11.33 -4.91 9.73
CA ALA A 77 10.76 -5.46 10.95
C ALA A 77 11.55 -5.02 12.20
N ALA A 78 12.87 -5.09 12.16
CA ALA A 78 13.73 -4.65 13.25
C ALA A 78 13.64 -3.14 13.47
N GLU A 79 13.69 -2.35 12.39
CA GLU A 79 13.60 -0.88 12.44
C GLU A 79 12.31 -0.38 13.09
N ARG A 80 11.18 -1.07 12.82
CA ARG A 80 9.85 -0.67 13.29
C ARG A 80 9.31 -1.49 14.47
N GLY A 81 10.08 -2.42 14.99
CA GLY A 81 9.63 -3.29 16.08
C GLY A 81 8.46 -4.19 15.70
N LEU A 82 8.41 -4.64 14.44
CA LEU A 82 7.38 -5.55 13.95
C LEU A 82 7.78 -7.00 14.25
N THR A 83 6.83 -7.79 14.73
CA THR A 83 7.04 -9.21 15.02
C THR A 83 6.30 -10.07 14.01
N ASN A 84 6.92 -11.17 13.58
CA ASN A 84 6.28 -12.13 12.67
C ASN A 84 4.98 -12.68 13.30
N GLY A 85 3.88 -12.68 12.55
CA GLY A 85 2.54 -13.05 13.03
C GLY A 85 1.84 -11.98 13.87
N GLY A 86 2.54 -10.91 14.28
CA GLY A 86 1.96 -9.77 14.97
C GLY A 86 1.03 -8.93 14.08
N TRP A 87 0.49 -7.87 14.63
CA TRP A 87 -0.29 -6.90 13.86
C TRP A 87 0.57 -5.70 13.46
N ALA A 88 0.33 -5.19 12.27
CA ALA A 88 0.84 -3.90 11.82
C ALA A 88 -0.31 -3.01 11.32
N THR A 89 -0.15 -1.72 11.56
CA THR A 89 -0.93 -0.66 10.94
C THR A 89 -0.11 -0.06 9.80
N ILE A 90 -0.65 -0.08 8.59
CA ILE A 90 -0.09 0.58 7.41
C ILE A 90 -0.90 1.84 7.15
N VAL A 91 -0.24 2.99 7.06
CA VAL A 91 -0.90 4.30 6.92
C VAL A 91 -0.37 5.05 5.71
N THR A 92 -1.28 5.71 5.01
CA THR A 92 -1.01 6.61 3.89
C THR A 92 -1.71 7.96 4.12
N THR A 93 -1.57 8.88 3.20
CA THR A 93 -2.34 10.14 3.22
C THR A 93 -3.84 9.93 3.11
N ARG A 94 -4.29 8.79 2.60
CA ARG A 94 -5.71 8.50 2.42
C ARG A 94 -6.37 7.90 3.65
N SER A 95 -5.77 6.82 4.17
CA SER A 95 -6.35 6.04 5.27
C SER A 95 -5.29 5.15 5.91
N ALA A 96 -5.71 4.32 6.86
CA ALA A 96 -4.88 3.27 7.42
C ALA A 96 -5.63 1.94 7.45
N ILE A 97 -4.88 0.87 7.21
CA ILE A 97 -5.34 -0.52 7.30
C ILE A 97 -4.52 -1.29 8.33
N GLU A 98 -5.02 -2.44 8.73
CA GLU A 98 -4.26 -3.39 9.56
C GLU A 98 -4.09 -4.73 8.86
N ALA A 99 -2.93 -5.36 9.08
CA ALA A 99 -2.61 -6.67 8.53
C ALA A 99 -1.74 -7.47 9.49
N ARG A 100 -1.70 -8.81 9.33
CA ARG A 100 -0.72 -9.65 10.00
C ARG A 100 0.65 -9.45 9.36
N VAL A 101 1.69 -9.43 10.16
CA VAL A 101 3.06 -9.27 9.68
C VAL A 101 3.62 -10.61 9.25
N LEU A 102 4.16 -10.68 8.04
CA LEU A 102 5.01 -11.75 7.55
C LEU A 102 6.42 -11.20 7.32
N VAL A 103 7.34 -11.55 8.20
CA VAL A 103 8.75 -11.18 8.04
C VAL A 103 9.43 -12.17 7.12
N THR A 104 9.94 -11.69 5.99
CA THR A 104 10.55 -12.56 4.97
C THR A 104 11.74 -11.91 4.27
N PRO A 105 12.86 -12.64 4.07
CA PRO A 105 14.02 -12.13 3.35
C PRO A 105 13.79 -11.97 1.83
N ARG A 106 12.68 -12.48 1.30
CA ARG A 106 12.32 -12.26 -0.12
C ARG A 106 11.89 -10.82 -0.38
N MET A 107 11.37 -10.12 0.63
CA MET A 107 11.08 -8.69 0.54
C MET A 107 12.39 -7.91 0.66
N ARG A 108 12.80 -7.26 -0.42
CA ARG A 108 14.06 -6.52 -0.49
C ARG A 108 13.83 -5.05 -0.62
N SER A 109 14.79 -4.25 -0.14
CA SER A 109 14.78 -2.80 -0.35
C SER A 109 14.82 -2.45 -1.83
N LEU A 110 14.09 -1.40 -2.23
CA LEU A 110 14.20 -0.80 -3.55
C LEU A 110 15.37 0.18 -3.58
N ARG A 111 16.16 0.15 -4.64
CA ARG A 111 17.12 1.20 -4.92
C ARG A 111 16.46 2.30 -5.76
N ILE A 112 16.39 3.50 -5.20
CA ILE A 112 15.84 4.69 -5.85
C ILE A 112 16.95 5.75 -5.89
N GLY A 113 17.61 5.89 -7.04
CA GLY A 113 18.84 6.68 -7.15
C GLY A 113 19.93 6.12 -6.24
N ASP A 114 20.40 6.93 -5.28
CA ASP A 114 21.43 6.56 -4.32
C ASP A 114 20.88 6.10 -2.96
N ARG A 115 19.55 6.03 -2.83
CA ARG A 115 18.87 5.62 -1.60
C ARG A 115 18.27 4.21 -1.71
N TYR A 116 18.25 3.52 -0.58
CA TYR A 116 17.51 2.27 -0.42
C TYR A 116 16.24 2.54 0.40
N VAL A 117 15.10 2.15 -0.15
CA VAL A 117 13.78 2.33 0.46
C VAL A 117 13.18 0.95 0.74
N GLU A 118 12.74 0.72 1.97
CA GLU A 118 12.08 -0.52 2.36
C GLU A 118 10.68 -0.60 1.75
N GLN A 119 10.23 -1.84 1.53
CA GLN A 119 8.93 -2.13 0.94
C GLN A 119 8.00 -2.83 1.93
N VAL A 120 6.72 -2.53 1.80
CA VAL A 120 5.61 -3.26 2.42
C VAL A 120 4.80 -3.91 1.30
N GLY A 121 4.82 -5.24 1.23
CA GLY A 121 4.04 -6.01 0.27
C GLY A 121 2.65 -6.34 0.81
N LEU A 122 1.61 -6.12 0.01
CA LEU A 122 0.22 -6.38 0.39
C LEU A 122 -0.47 -7.27 -0.64
N PRO A 123 -1.27 -8.27 -0.22
CA PRO A 123 -2.14 -8.99 -1.13
C PRO A 123 -3.11 -8.05 -1.84
N TYR A 124 -3.31 -8.31 -3.11
CA TYR A 124 -4.17 -7.52 -3.96
C TYR A 124 -5.61 -7.50 -3.45
N HIS A 125 -6.07 -6.31 -3.06
CA HIS A 125 -7.35 -5.95 -2.52
C HIS A 125 -7.67 -6.54 -1.14
N TRP A 126 -8.16 -7.75 -1.01
CA TRP A 126 -8.87 -8.31 0.14
C TRP A 126 -10.24 -7.64 0.30
N GLY A 127 -10.68 -7.33 1.54
CA GLY A 127 -11.92 -6.59 1.80
C GLY A 127 -13.00 -7.40 2.53
N GLY A 128 -14.23 -6.93 2.44
CA GLY A 128 -15.36 -7.36 3.26
C GLY A 128 -16.15 -8.58 2.75
N ASN A 129 -15.81 -9.18 1.61
CA ASN A 129 -16.55 -10.31 1.03
C ASN A 129 -15.90 -11.65 1.33
N GLY A 130 -16.72 -12.71 1.40
CA GLY A 130 -16.29 -14.10 1.59
C GLY A 130 -16.28 -14.54 3.06
N LEU A 131 -15.75 -15.72 3.32
CA LEU A 131 -15.66 -16.31 4.66
C LEU A 131 -14.61 -15.63 5.53
N THR A 132 -13.60 -15.04 4.90
CA THR A 132 -12.53 -14.31 5.57
C THR A 132 -12.54 -12.85 5.14
N THR A 133 -12.85 -11.97 6.07
CA THR A 133 -12.97 -10.53 5.83
C THR A 133 -11.89 -9.77 6.57
N ARG A 134 -11.33 -8.73 5.94
CA ARG A 134 -10.36 -7.79 6.52
C ARG A 134 -10.42 -6.46 5.77
N ASP A 135 -9.53 -5.55 6.14
CA ASP A 135 -9.33 -4.30 5.41
C ASP A 135 -8.92 -4.57 3.95
N SER A 136 -9.07 -3.59 3.10
CA SER A 136 -8.67 -3.67 1.70
C SER A 136 -7.43 -2.81 1.46
N GLN A 137 -6.49 -3.32 0.67
CA GLN A 137 -5.36 -2.52 0.19
C GLN A 137 -5.82 -1.27 -0.59
N ASN A 138 -7.00 -1.31 -1.20
CA ASN A 138 -7.57 -0.15 -1.87
C ASN A 138 -7.85 1.04 -0.95
N ASP A 139 -8.04 0.81 0.34
CA ASP A 139 -8.26 1.90 1.30
C ASP A 139 -7.02 2.80 1.47
N LEU A 140 -5.85 2.30 1.10
CA LEU A 140 -4.59 3.04 1.12
C LEU A 140 -4.36 3.88 -0.14
N VAL A 141 -5.06 3.59 -1.24
CA VAL A 141 -4.75 4.14 -2.56
C VAL A 141 -5.63 5.32 -2.87
N ASN A 142 -5.04 6.45 -3.20
CA ASN A 142 -5.75 7.58 -3.78
C ASN A 142 -6.17 7.26 -5.22
N ILE A 143 -7.24 7.90 -5.68
CA ILE A 143 -7.67 7.80 -7.08
C ILE A 143 -6.68 8.56 -7.94
N THR A 144 -5.72 7.84 -8.48
CA THR A 144 -4.69 8.36 -9.38
C THR A 144 -4.62 7.44 -10.59
N LEU A 145 -5.11 7.92 -11.72
CA LEU A 145 -5.09 7.17 -12.97
C LEU A 145 -3.77 7.42 -13.70
N ASP A 146 -3.20 6.35 -14.24
CA ASP A 146 -2.15 6.49 -15.25
C ASP A 146 -2.78 7.04 -16.54
N PRO A 147 -2.38 8.22 -17.01
CA PRO A 147 -3.03 8.84 -18.14
C PRO A 147 -2.80 8.14 -19.47
N ASN A 148 -1.84 7.22 -19.58
CA ASN A 148 -1.65 6.43 -20.80
C ASN A 148 -2.60 5.25 -20.91
N VAL A 149 -2.85 4.58 -19.78
CA VAL A 149 -3.62 3.31 -19.75
C VAL A 149 -4.87 3.40 -18.91
N TYR A 150 -5.12 4.53 -18.28
CA TYR A 150 -6.28 4.79 -17.41
C TYR A 150 -6.46 3.77 -16.29
N ILE A 151 -5.37 3.15 -15.87
CA ILE A 151 -5.36 2.18 -14.77
C ILE A 151 -4.91 2.87 -13.50
N GLN A 152 -5.62 2.61 -12.42
CA GLN A 152 -5.25 3.12 -11.10
C GLN A 152 -3.94 2.49 -10.62
N GLY A 153 -2.99 3.32 -10.21
CA GLY A 153 -1.76 2.88 -9.57
C GLY A 153 -2.03 2.17 -8.26
N LYS A 154 -1.34 1.05 -8.01
CA LYS A 154 -1.45 0.25 -6.79
C LYS A 154 -0.19 0.30 -5.93
N VAL A 155 0.66 1.24 -6.19
CA VAL A 155 1.89 1.51 -5.46
C VAL A 155 1.82 2.92 -4.91
N GLY A 156 2.32 3.11 -3.70
CA GLY A 156 2.37 4.42 -3.07
C GLY A 156 3.33 4.44 -1.90
N THR A 157 3.44 5.59 -1.25
CA THR A 157 4.24 5.75 -0.04
C THR A 157 3.39 5.52 1.20
N CYS A 158 3.99 4.95 2.23
CA CYS A 158 3.33 4.64 3.49
C CYS A 158 4.29 4.75 4.68
N ASP A 159 3.71 4.79 5.87
CA ASP A 159 4.39 4.40 7.10
C ASP A 159 3.80 3.08 7.61
N VAL A 160 4.58 2.35 8.42
CA VAL A 160 4.15 1.10 9.05
C VAL A 160 4.50 1.13 10.55
N ARG A 161 3.55 0.69 11.38
CA ARG A 161 3.68 0.68 12.84
C ARG A 161 3.22 -0.64 13.43
N PRO A 162 3.81 -1.10 14.54
CA PRO A 162 3.30 -2.28 15.25
C PRO A 162 1.90 -1.99 15.83
N GLY A 163 1.11 -3.04 15.94
CA GLY A 163 -0.22 -3.00 16.55
C GLY A 163 -1.36 -2.78 15.55
N ARG A 164 -2.58 -2.82 16.09
CA ARG A 164 -3.81 -2.65 15.32
C ARG A 164 -4.13 -1.18 15.11
N ARG A 165 -4.74 -0.86 13.98
CA ARG A 165 -5.21 0.48 13.68
C ARG A 165 -6.36 0.93 14.60
N PRO A 166 -6.51 2.22 14.85
CA PRO A 166 -7.69 2.77 15.52
C PRO A 166 -8.98 2.49 14.73
N ARG A 167 -10.12 2.69 15.36
CA ARG A 167 -11.46 2.48 14.79
C ARG A 167 -12.28 3.76 14.84
N GLY A 168 -13.30 3.84 13.97
CA GLY A 168 -14.26 4.94 13.97
C GLY A 168 -13.61 6.33 13.91
N PRO A 169 -14.02 7.29 14.73
CA PRO A 169 -13.47 8.65 14.73
C PRO A 169 -11.97 8.72 15.02
N ASP A 170 -11.44 7.80 15.84
CA ASP A 170 -10.02 7.76 16.17
C ASP A 170 -9.16 7.41 14.96
N LEU A 171 -9.67 6.62 14.02
CA LEU A 171 -8.97 6.36 12.76
C LEU A 171 -8.85 7.63 11.92
N VAL A 172 -9.90 8.42 11.87
CA VAL A 172 -9.88 9.71 11.14
C VAL A 172 -8.85 10.63 11.77
N ALA A 173 -8.90 10.80 13.10
CA ALA A 173 -7.96 11.65 13.83
C ALA A 173 -6.50 11.18 13.65
N PHE A 174 -6.27 9.87 13.65
CA PHE A 174 -4.95 9.27 13.42
C PHE A 174 -4.40 9.61 12.03
N VAL A 175 -5.20 9.43 10.98
CA VAL A 175 -4.79 9.74 9.59
C VAL A 175 -4.58 11.24 9.42
N GLU A 176 -5.44 12.08 9.99
CA GLU A 176 -5.29 13.53 9.93
C GLU A 176 -4.01 14.03 10.65
N ALA A 177 -3.61 13.37 11.73
CA ALA A 177 -2.34 13.68 12.38
C ALA A 177 -1.14 13.39 11.46
N TYR A 178 -1.19 12.31 10.67
CA TYR A 178 -0.19 12.01 9.65
C TYR A 178 -0.19 13.05 8.52
N ARG A 179 -1.38 13.43 8.04
CA ARG A 179 -1.52 14.45 6.99
C ARG A 179 -0.92 15.78 7.42
N ARG A 180 -1.26 16.27 8.63
CA ARG A 180 -0.69 17.51 9.15
C ARG A 180 0.84 17.46 9.20
N ARG A 181 1.43 16.38 9.68
CA ARG A 181 2.89 16.22 9.72
C ARG A 181 3.52 16.20 8.32
N ALA A 182 2.83 15.66 7.34
CA ALA A 182 3.32 15.53 5.96
C ALA A 182 3.26 16.84 5.17
N HIS A 183 2.44 17.80 5.59
CA HIS A 183 2.16 19.04 4.88
C HIS A 183 2.48 20.30 5.70
N GLY A 184 2.82 20.14 6.97
CA GLY A 184 3.29 21.22 7.84
C GLY A 184 4.76 21.44 7.71
#